data_fd00fcfee097ce004c38a0d64e037e23
#
_entry.id   fd00fcfee097ce004c38a0d64e037e23
#
_cell.length_a   1.000
_cell.length_b   1.000
_cell.length_c   1.000
_cell.angle_alpha   90.00
_cell.angle_beta   90.00
_cell.angle_gamma   90.00
#
_symmetry.space_group_name_H-M   'P 1'
#
loop_
_entity.id
_entity.type
_entity.pdbx_description
1 polymer ?
#
loop_
_entity_poly.entity_id
_entity_poly.type
_entity_poly.pdbx_seq_one_letter_code
_entity_poly.pdbx_strand_id
1 'polypeptide(L)'
;MYRYVDANGKTQCLYSWRLVKTDTVPEGKRDNGALRDIEKRVQRDMDDDIVPDGDGYTVLALVEKYISQKTGVKNTTRAGYGTVINVLKSEPFGKKRIDKVKLSDAKAWLIKLQQEDHKSFSTIHTIRGVVRPAFQMAVDDDLIRKNPFEFQLATVLVNDAVTREAITRKEERTFLEFIKNDTHYSKYYDGMYILFKTGMRISEFTGLTLSDLDFENRTINIDHQLQKTGTLVYIDTTKTYAGRRVIPMTDDVYEAFQNIVKARPKLKVEPMIDGYSGFLCFDKDNKPMVAMHWEKYFQHAVDRYNSIYRVQLPKITPHVCRHTYCSNMAKSGMNPKTLQYLMGHSDISVTMNVYTHIGFDDAEEELKRMEDFRKAQAEIEQKKDKPMSQKMFKVI
;
A
#
# COMPACT_ATOMS: atom_id res chain seq x y z
N MET A 1 -13.57 -51.49 12.98
CA MET A 1 -12.49 -50.78 13.67
C MET A 1 -11.22 -50.98 12.87
N TYR A 2 -10.49 -49.89 12.57
CA TYR A 2 -9.13 -49.92 12.01
C TYR A 2 -8.16 -49.43 13.07
N ARG A 3 -7.06 -50.14 13.29
CA ARG A 3 -6.05 -49.84 14.30
C ARG A 3 -4.70 -49.59 13.62
N TYR A 4 -4.05 -48.51 13.96
CA TYR A 4 -2.72 -48.16 13.44
C TYR A 4 -1.87 -47.49 14.52
N VAL A 5 -0.56 -47.41 14.32
CA VAL A 5 0.38 -46.71 15.18
C VAL A 5 0.70 -45.38 14.46
N ASP A 6 0.53 -44.26 15.14
CA ASP A 6 0.85 -42.94 14.58
C ASP A 6 2.37 -42.65 14.61
N ALA A 7 2.77 -41.55 13.98
CA ALA A 7 4.19 -41.14 13.91
C ALA A 7 4.85 -40.95 15.29
N ASN A 8 4.07 -40.77 16.36
CA ASN A 8 4.55 -40.62 17.74
C ASN A 8 4.62 -41.98 18.47
N GLY A 9 4.40 -43.08 17.77
CA GLY A 9 4.40 -44.45 18.36
C GLY A 9 3.15 -44.78 19.16
N LYS A 10 2.10 -43.94 19.12
CA LYS A 10 0.85 -44.15 19.84
C LYS A 10 -0.15 -44.91 19.00
N THR A 11 -0.77 -45.94 19.62
CA THR A 11 -1.83 -46.70 18.94
C THR A 11 -3.11 -45.90 18.84
N GLN A 12 -3.59 -45.71 17.65
CA GLN A 12 -4.87 -45.06 17.30
C GLN A 12 -5.89 -46.08 16.84
N CYS A 13 -7.17 -45.81 17.11
CA CYS A 13 -8.28 -46.68 16.71
C CYS A 13 -9.38 -45.81 16.01
N LEU A 14 -9.71 -46.19 14.80
CA LEU A 14 -10.80 -45.55 14.05
C LEU A 14 -12.00 -46.50 13.96
N TYR A 15 -13.18 -45.96 14.18
CA TYR A 15 -14.42 -46.71 14.19
C TYR A 15 -15.37 -46.20 13.11
N SER A 16 -16.01 -47.10 12.41
CA SER A 16 -17.12 -46.80 11.49
C SER A 16 -18.18 -47.89 11.57
N TRP A 17 -19.41 -47.47 11.28
CA TRP A 17 -20.57 -48.35 11.20
C TRP A 17 -20.68 -49.04 9.84
N ARG A 18 -19.96 -48.58 8.83
CA ARG A 18 -19.89 -49.23 7.50
C ARG A 18 -18.46 -49.59 7.12
N LEU A 19 -18.35 -50.78 6.51
CA LEU A 19 -17.07 -51.26 6.03
C LEU A 19 -16.73 -50.67 4.65
N VAL A 20 -17.72 -50.63 3.77
CA VAL A 20 -17.65 -50.10 2.39
C VAL A 20 -18.73 -49.04 2.15
N LYS A 21 -18.62 -48.29 1.04
CA LYS A 21 -19.55 -47.19 0.73
C LYS A 21 -21.01 -47.63 0.56
N THR A 22 -21.21 -48.86 0.15
CA THR A 22 -22.53 -49.43 -0.08
C THR A 22 -23.28 -49.84 1.20
N ASP A 23 -22.54 -49.96 2.32
CA ASP A 23 -23.15 -50.33 3.60
C ASP A 23 -24.00 -49.17 4.15
N THR A 24 -25.10 -49.49 4.81
CA THR A 24 -25.98 -48.57 5.48
C THR A 24 -25.53 -48.27 6.90
N VAL A 25 -25.71 -47.03 7.35
CA VAL A 25 -25.47 -46.65 8.74
C VAL A 25 -26.74 -46.97 9.54
N PRO A 26 -26.66 -47.64 10.71
CA PRO A 26 -27.80 -47.86 11.57
C PRO A 26 -28.50 -46.55 11.97
N GLU A 27 -29.81 -46.58 12.07
CA GLU A 27 -30.63 -45.42 12.45
C GLU A 27 -30.16 -44.80 13.79
N GLY A 28 -30.06 -43.50 13.82
CA GLY A 28 -29.57 -42.76 14.98
C GLY A 28 -28.05 -42.77 15.20
N LYS A 29 -27.24 -43.41 14.33
CA LYS A 29 -25.77 -43.40 14.42
C LYS A 29 -25.13 -42.42 13.46
N ARG A 30 -24.02 -41.82 13.87
CA ARG A 30 -23.27 -40.87 13.05
C ARG A 30 -22.50 -41.61 11.95
N ASP A 31 -22.64 -41.14 10.70
CA ASP A 31 -21.82 -41.61 9.59
C ASP A 31 -20.42 -41.05 9.64
N ASN A 32 -19.44 -41.90 9.95
CA ASN A 32 -18.01 -41.56 9.98
C ASN A 32 -17.31 -41.87 8.63
N GLY A 33 -18.05 -42.29 7.60
CA GLY A 33 -17.53 -42.78 6.31
C GLY A 33 -17.21 -44.29 6.32
N ALA A 34 -16.91 -44.83 5.14
CA ALA A 34 -16.58 -46.26 5.01
C ALA A 34 -15.20 -46.56 5.61
N LEU A 35 -15.07 -47.61 6.43
CA LEU A 35 -13.84 -47.93 7.12
C LEU A 35 -12.66 -48.21 6.17
N ARG A 36 -12.92 -48.88 5.03
CA ARG A 36 -11.89 -49.13 4.00
C ARG A 36 -11.38 -47.85 3.33
N ASP A 37 -12.21 -46.85 3.18
CA ASP A 37 -11.76 -45.56 2.63
C ASP A 37 -10.94 -44.78 3.65
N ILE A 38 -11.30 -44.88 4.94
CA ILE A 38 -10.54 -44.31 6.06
C ILE A 38 -9.19 -45.00 6.16
N GLU A 39 -9.13 -46.32 6.12
CA GLU A 39 -7.92 -47.11 6.12
C GLU A 39 -6.96 -46.73 4.99
N LYS A 40 -7.46 -46.70 3.73
CA LYS A 40 -6.67 -46.30 2.56
C LYS A 40 -6.13 -44.86 2.68
N ARG A 41 -6.89 -43.97 3.31
CA ARG A 41 -6.45 -42.59 3.53
C ARG A 41 -5.33 -42.53 4.56
N VAL A 42 -5.52 -43.18 5.73
CA VAL A 42 -4.53 -43.24 6.80
C VAL A 42 -3.25 -43.91 6.32
N GLN A 43 -3.35 -45.04 5.61
CA GLN A 43 -2.20 -45.71 5.04
C GLN A 43 -1.41 -44.84 4.10
N ARG A 44 -2.11 -44.10 3.21
CA ARG A 44 -1.49 -43.17 2.29
C ARG A 44 -0.86 -41.97 3.00
N ASP A 45 -1.51 -41.50 4.08
CA ASP A 45 -0.98 -40.40 4.89
C ASP A 45 0.29 -40.85 5.67
N MET A 46 0.34 -42.11 6.11
CA MET A 46 1.53 -42.74 6.72
C MET A 46 2.65 -42.98 5.69
N ASP A 47 2.31 -43.47 4.50
CA ASP A 47 3.29 -43.72 3.45
C ASP A 47 3.95 -42.42 2.93
N ASP A 48 3.23 -41.28 3.05
CA ASP A 48 3.70 -39.95 2.67
C ASP A 48 4.27 -39.16 3.87
N ASP A 49 4.52 -39.80 5.03
CA ASP A 49 4.99 -39.22 6.30
C ASP A 49 4.12 -38.07 6.83
N ILE A 50 2.84 -38.00 6.38
CA ILE A 50 1.91 -36.95 6.82
C ILE A 50 1.29 -37.35 8.16
N VAL A 51 1.31 -36.45 9.14
CA VAL A 51 0.63 -36.67 10.41
C VAL A 51 -0.89 -36.72 10.19
N PRO A 52 -1.55 -37.91 10.39
CA PRO A 52 -2.94 -38.12 9.94
C PRO A 52 -3.98 -37.18 10.53
N ASP A 53 -3.64 -36.48 11.61
CA ASP A 53 -4.54 -35.59 12.35
C ASP A 53 -4.23 -34.09 12.25
N GLY A 54 -3.25 -33.69 11.41
CA GLY A 54 -2.88 -32.28 11.25
C GLY A 54 -2.56 -31.60 12.59
N ASP A 55 -2.05 -32.37 13.55
CA ASP A 55 -1.75 -32.01 14.93
C ASP A 55 -2.88 -31.25 15.67
N GLY A 56 -4.14 -31.41 15.21
CA GLY A 56 -5.32 -30.78 15.81
C GLY A 56 -5.45 -29.28 15.57
N TYR A 57 -4.60 -28.67 14.75
CA TYR A 57 -4.66 -27.23 14.50
C TYR A 57 -5.98 -26.79 13.87
N THR A 58 -6.56 -25.70 14.41
CA THR A 58 -7.58 -24.92 13.73
C THR A 58 -6.94 -23.92 12.76
N VAL A 59 -7.72 -23.40 11.79
CA VAL A 59 -7.24 -22.36 10.88
C VAL A 59 -6.70 -21.15 11.65
N LEU A 60 -7.39 -20.73 12.71
CA LEU A 60 -6.94 -19.63 13.56
C LEU A 60 -5.60 -19.94 14.23
N ALA A 61 -5.48 -21.10 14.86
CA ALA A 61 -4.25 -21.51 15.56
C ALA A 61 -3.05 -21.62 14.58
N LEU A 62 -3.29 -22.15 13.38
CA LEU A 62 -2.26 -22.20 12.33
C LEU A 62 -1.78 -20.80 11.93
N VAL A 63 -2.71 -19.86 11.71
CA VAL A 63 -2.37 -18.48 11.33
C VAL A 63 -1.66 -17.75 12.47
N GLU A 64 -2.07 -17.97 13.72
CA GLU A 64 -1.37 -17.42 14.90
C GLU A 64 0.05 -17.99 15.01
N LYS A 65 0.27 -19.29 14.79
CA LYS A 65 1.60 -19.93 14.73
C LYS A 65 2.45 -19.29 13.62
N TYR A 66 1.91 -19.15 12.41
CA TYR A 66 2.61 -18.53 11.30
C TYR A 66 3.04 -17.09 11.61
N ILE A 67 2.14 -16.28 12.19
CA ILE A 67 2.45 -14.89 12.54
C ILE A 67 3.50 -14.82 13.66
N SER A 68 3.47 -15.73 14.65
CA SER A 68 4.44 -15.73 15.75
C SER A 68 5.88 -15.97 15.29
N GLN A 69 6.06 -16.65 14.16
CA GLN A 69 7.37 -16.89 13.54
C GLN A 69 7.90 -15.70 12.74
N LYS A 70 7.09 -14.64 12.54
CA LYS A 70 7.52 -13.44 11.81
C LYS A 70 8.24 -12.47 12.74
N THR A 71 9.56 -12.43 12.64
CA THR A 71 10.41 -11.46 13.36
C THR A 71 10.65 -10.21 12.55
N GLY A 72 10.96 -9.08 13.19
CA GLY A 72 11.30 -7.83 12.52
C GLY A 72 10.16 -7.15 11.75
N VAL A 73 8.91 -7.50 12.05
CA VAL A 73 7.74 -6.97 11.34
C VAL A 73 7.40 -5.56 11.81
N LYS A 74 7.22 -4.63 10.87
CA LYS A 74 6.81 -3.25 11.16
C LYS A 74 5.44 -3.19 11.87
N ASN A 75 5.25 -2.18 12.73
CA ASN A 75 4.00 -2.00 13.52
C ASN A 75 2.74 -1.96 12.64
N THR A 76 2.81 -1.32 11.47
CA THR A 76 1.69 -1.28 10.50
C THR A 76 1.32 -2.66 9.97
N THR A 77 2.32 -3.51 9.67
CA THR A 77 2.08 -4.89 9.22
C THR A 77 1.53 -5.75 10.35
N ARG A 78 2.02 -5.57 11.58
CA ARG A 78 1.50 -6.26 12.78
C ARG A 78 0.04 -5.89 13.03
N ALA A 79 -0.34 -4.63 12.86
CA ALA A 79 -1.74 -4.19 12.93
C ALA A 79 -2.62 -4.87 11.86
N GLY A 80 -2.09 -5.03 10.64
CA GLY A 80 -2.72 -5.78 9.56
C GLY A 80 -2.95 -7.25 9.92
N TYR A 81 -1.97 -7.90 10.55
CA TYR A 81 -2.12 -9.27 11.07
C TYR A 81 -3.21 -9.36 12.13
N GLY A 82 -3.28 -8.37 13.05
CA GLY A 82 -4.36 -8.27 14.04
C GLY A 82 -5.74 -8.24 13.40
N THR A 83 -5.90 -7.52 12.29
CA THR A 83 -7.15 -7.47 11.52
C THR A 83 -7.52 -8.86 10.97
N VAL A 84 -6.56 -9.61 10.43
CA VAL A 84 -6.79 -10.97 9.92
C VAL A 84 -7.19 -11.92 11.04
N ILE A 85 -6.50 -11.87 12.19
CA ILE A 85 -6.83 -12.67 13.38
C ILE A 85 -8.25 -12.36 13.85
N ASN A 86 -8.65 -11.08 13.92
CA ASN A 86 -9.99 -10.68 14.33
C ASN A 86 -11.07 -11.22 13.39
N VAL A 87 -10.83 -11.20 12.07
CA VAL A 87 -11.73 -11.81 11.11
C VAL A 87 -11.86 -13.32 11.35
N LEU A 88 -10.75 -14.03 11.53
CA LEU A 88 -10.77 -15.48 11.79
C LEU A 88 -11.44 -15.82 13.13
N LYS A 89 -11.32 -15.00 14.16
CA LYS A 89 -11.98 -15.18 15.45
C LYS A 89 -13.49 -15.05 15.36
N SER A 90 -13.97 -14.12 14.54
CA SER A 90 -15.41 -13.91 14.34
C SER A 90 -16.07 -14.94 13.42
N GLU A 91 -15.28 -15.63 12.58
CA GLU A 91 -15.77 -16.53 11.54
C GLU A 91 -15.75 -18.01 11.96
N PRO A 92 -16.78 -18.81 11.62
CA PRO A 92 -16.76 -20.24 11.84
C PRO A 92 -15.60 -20.94 11.11
N PHE A 93 -15.13 -20.37 10.00
CA PHE A 93 -13.98 -20.86 9.25
C PHE A 93 -12.70 -20.89 10.07
N GLY A 94 -12.47 -19.91 10.93
CA GLY A 94 -11.31 -19.87 11.81
C GLY A 94 -11.25 -21.01 12.84
N LYS A 95 -12.41 -21.57 13.22
CA LYS A 95 -12.55 -22.72 14.16
C LYS A 95 -12.44 -24.06 13.47
N LYS A 96 -12.45 -24.10 12.12
CA LYS A 96 -12.38 -25.35 11.36
C LYS A 96 -10.98 -25.95 11.46
N ARG A 97 -10.88 -27.26 11.60
CA ARG A 97 -9.59 -27.99 11.58
C ARG A 97 -8.97 -27.91 10.19
N ILE A 98 -7.66 -27.72 10.11
CA ILE A 98 -6.94 -27.54 8.84
C ILE A 98 -7.01 -28.79 7.95
N ASP A 99 -7.00 -30.00 8.52
CA ASP A 99 -7.15 -31.26 7.80
C ASP A 99 -8.55 -31.46 7.15
N LYS A 100 -9.54 -30.70 7.60
CA LYS A 100 -10.91 -30.73 7.07
C LYS A 100 -11.21 -29.58 6.10
N VAL A 101 -10.26 -28.67 5.88
CA VAL A 101 -10.43 -27.55 4.96
C VAL A 101 -10.16 -28.03 3.54
N LYS A 102 -11.19 -27.95 2.68
CA LYS A 102 -11.08 -28.23 1.25
C LYS A 102 -10.93 -26.91 0.46
N LEU A 103 -10.47 -27.01 -0.77
CA LEU A 103 -10.38 -25.87 -1.70
C LEU A 103 -11.76 -25.19 -1.88
N SER A 104 -12.86 -25.96 -1.93
CA SER A 104 -14.23 -25.44 -1.99
C SER A 104 -14.60 -24.62 -0.76
N ASP A 105 -14.17 -25.04 0.43
CA ASP A 105 -14.42 -24.31 1.68
C ASP A 105 -13.68 -22.98 1.72
N ALA A 106 -12.42 -22.97 1.27
CA ALA A 106 -11.62 -21.76 1.17
C ALA A 106 -12.24 -20.75 0.20
N LYS A 107 -12.68 -21.21 -0.98
CA LYS A 107 -13.39 -20.36 -1.95
C LYS A 107 -14.70 -19.82 -1.39
N ALA A 108 -15.54 -20.70 -0.81
CA ALA A 108 -16.83 -20.32 -0.23
C ALA A 108 -16.67 -19.27 0.87
N TRP A 109 -15.66 -19.42 1.74
CA TRP A 109 -15.37 -18.44 2.78
C TRP A 109 -14.98 -17.08 2.21
N LEU A 110 -14.10 -17.02 1.19
CA LEU A 110 -13.72 -15.74 0.57
C LEU A 110 -14.89 -15.07 -0.15
N ILE A 111 -15.76 -15.87 -0.81
CA ILE A 111 -16.99 -15.37 -1.44
C ILE A 111 -17.93 -14.78 -0.38
N LYS A 112 -18.12 -15.48 0.75
CA LYS A 112 -18.91 -14.98 1.87
C LYS A 112 -18.39 -13.64 2.36
N LEU A 113 -17.06 -13.50 2.57
CA LEU A 113 -16.44 -12.25 2.99
C LEU A 113 -16.75 -11.09 2.03
N GLN A 114 -16.86 -11.35 0.71
CA GLN A 114 -17.20 -10.31 -0.26
C GLN A 114 -18.70 -10.03 -0.31
N GLN A 115 -19.52 -11.06 -0.39
CA GLN A 115 -20.95 -10.91 -0.68
C GLN A 115 -21.78 -10.60 0.57
N GLU A 116 -21.50 -11.27 1.69
CA GLU A 116 -22.25 -11.11 2.94
C GLU A 116 -21.62 -10.08 3.87
N ASP A 117 -20.29 -10.13 4.05
CA ASP A 117 -19.59 -9.22 4.95
C ASP A 117 -19.13 -7.92 4.25
N HIS A 118 -19.45 -7.75 2.97
CA HIS A 118 -19.15 -6.57 2.13
C HIS A 118 -17.69 -6.10 2.20
N LYS A 119 -16.75 -7.05 2.35
CA LYS A 119 -15.32 -6.72 2.32
C LYS A 119 -14.85 -6.52 0.88
N SER A 120 -14.11 -5.43 0.65
CA SER A 120 -13.52 -5.15 -0.66
C SER A 120 -12.53 -6.24 -1.10
N PHE A 121 -12.37 -6.41 -2.40
CA PHE A 121 -11.36 -7.32 -2.99
C PHE A 121 -9.96 -7.10 -2.40
N SER A 122 -9.54 -5.83 -2.22
CA SER A 122 -8.25 -5.49 -1.63
C SER A 122 -8.10 -5.99 -0.19
N THR A 123 -9.16 -5.90 0.62
CA THR A 123 -9.18 -6.42 2.00
C THR A 123 -9.04 -7.94 2.00
N ILE A 124 -9.80 -8.63 1.13
CA ILE A 124 -9.75 -10.08 1.01
C ILE A 124 -8.40 -10.56 0.47
N HIS A 125 -7.81 -9.82 -0.48
CA HIS A 125 -6.46 -10.07 -0.96
C HIS A 125 -5.44 -10.01 0.18
N THR A 126 -5.56 -9.02 1.08
CA THR A 126 -4.70 -8.90 2.27
C THR A 126 -4.91 -10.06 3.25
N ILE A 127 -6.16 -10.46 3.52
CA ILE A 127 -6.48 -11.61 4.39
C ILE A 127 -5.87 -12.88 3.81
N ARG A 128 -6.10 -13.16 2.53
CA ARG A 128 -5.52 -14.33 1.85
C ARG A 128 -3.99 -14.28 1.82
N GLY A 129 -3.41 -13.09 1.71
CA GLY A 129 -1.95 -12.86 1.76
C GLY A 129 -1.30 -13.32 3.07
N VAL A 130 -2.08 -13.49 4.14
CA VAL A 130 -1.62 -14.06 5.43
C VAL A 130 -2.02 -15.53 5.56
N VAL A 131 -3.25 -15.87 5.20
CA VAL A 131 -3.78 -17.23 5.38
C VAL A 131 -3.13 -18.24 4.43
N ARG A 132 -2.93 -17.88 3.15
CA ARG A 132 -2.31 -18.77 2.16
C ARG A 132 -0.88 -19.20 2.55
N PRO A 133 0.04 -18.31 2.94
CA PRO A 133 1.36 -18.72 3.42
C PRO A 133 1.32 -19.54 4.72
N ALA A 134 0.36 -19.29 5.62
CA ALA A 134 0.18 -20.11 6.80
C ALA A 134 -0.20 -21.57 6.44
N PHE A 135 -1.09 -21.75 5.46
CA PHE A 135 -1.41 -23.08 4.94
C PHE A 135 -0.24 -23.70 4.14
N GLN A 136 0.59 -22.88 3.48
CA GLN A 136 1.79 -23.38 2.85
C GLN A 136 2.78 -23.93 3.88
N MET A 137 3.00 -23.22 4.99
CA MET A 137 3.78 -23.72 6.12
C MET A 137 3.25 -25.06 6.64
N ALA A 138 1.92 -25.24 6.69
CA ALA A 138 1.33 -26.53 7.09
C ALA A 138 1.57 -27.64 6.06
N VAL A 139 1.72 -27.32 4.77
CA VAL A 139 2.15 -28.28 3.75
C VAL A 139 3.63 -28.62 3.91
N ASP A 140 4.47 -27.59 4.11
CA ASP A 140 5.92 -27.75 4.27
C ASP A 140 6.30 -28.47 5.59
N ASP A 141 5.44 -28.39 6.62
CA ASP A 141 5.54 -29.11 7.90
C ASP A 141 4.83 -30.50 7.85
N ASP A 142 4.40 -30.99 6.68
CA ASP A 142 3.72 -32.28 6.47
C ASP A 142 2.42 -32.48 7.29
N LEU A 143 1.79 -31.38 7.73
CA LEU A 143 0.51 -31.42 8.45
C LEU A 143 -0.69 -31.63 7.52
N ILE A 144 -0.57 -31.19 6.25
CA ILE A 144 -1.59 -31.34 5.20
C ILE A 144 -0.92 -31.55 3.85
N ARG A 145 -1.59 -32.27 2.94
CA ARG A 145 -1.03 -32.60 1.61
C ARG A 145 -1.01 -31.45 0.61
N LYS A 146 -2.00 -30.54 0.67
CA LYS A 146 -2.20 -29.48 -0.33
C LYS A 146 -2.74 -28.25 0.34
N ASN A 147 -2.26 -27.11 -0.14
CA ASN A 147 -2.74 -25.80 0.28
C ASN A 147 -4.13 -25.53 -0.33
N PRO A 148 -5.21 -25.40 0.47
CA PRO A 148 -6.55 -25.13 -0.04
C PRO A 148 -6.72 -23.74 -0.63
N PHE A 149 -5.74 -22.83 -0.45
CA PHE A 149 -5.73 -21.48 -1.02
C PHE A 149 -4.93 -21.38 -2.32
N GLU A 150 -4.54 -22.52 -2.94
CA GLU A 150 -3.78 -22.56 -4.19
C GLU A 150 -4.70 -22.37 -5.40
N PHE A 151 -5.15 -21.14 -5.62
CA PHE A 151 -5.95 -20.70 -6.76
C PHE A 151 -5.76 -19.21 -7.02
N GLN A 152 -6.10 -18.73 -8.22
CA GLN A 152 -6.08 -17.32 -8.54
C GLN A 152 -7.32 -16.62 -7.97
N LEU A 153 -7.12 -15.56 -7.18
CA LEU A 153 -8.21 -14.86 -6.50
C LEU A 153 -9.22 -14.23 -7.49
N ALA A 154 -8.71 -13.68 -8.59
CA ALA A 154 -9.53 -13.06 -9.64
C ALA A 154 -10.49 -14.03 -10.36
N THR A 155 -10.28 -15.35 -10.24
CA THR A 155 -11.22 -16.35 -10.79
C THR A 155 -12.38 -16.68 -9.86
N VAL A 156 -12.34 -16.16 -8.63
CA VAL A 156 -13.31 -16.49 -7.57
C VAL A 156 -14.09 -15.27 -7.12
N LEU A 157 -13.45 -14.10 -7.10
CA LEU A 157 -14.02 -12.85 -6.62
C LEU A 157 -14.05 -11.79 -7.71
N VAL A 158 -15.03 -10.91 -7.63
CA VAL A 158 -15.09 -9.73 -8.48
C VAL A 158 -14.09 -8.69 -7.97
N ASN A 159 -13.25 -8.19 -8.87
CA ASN A 159 -12.32 -7.11 -8.52
C ASN A 159 -13.08 -5.77 -8.55
N ASP A 160 -13.52 -5.33 -7.38
CA ASP A 160 -14.20 -4.04 -7.13
C ASP A 160 -13.22 -2.90 -6.78
N ALA A 161 -11.92 -3.14 -6.96
CA ALA A 161 -10.91 -2.13 -6.63
C ALA A 161 -11.04 -0.92 -7.56
N VAL A 162 -11.42 0.22 -7.00
CA VAL A 162 -11.42 1.48 -7.73
C VAL A 162 -9.98 1.94 -7.92
N THR A 163 -9.55 2.02 -9.17
CA THR A 163 -8.25 2.62 -9.51
C THR A 163 -8.26 4.09 -9.10
N ARG A 164 -7.30 4.50 -8.30
CA ARG A 164 -7.13 5.91 -7.97
C ARG A 164 -6.48 6.61 -9.14
N GLU A 165 -7.25 7.45 -9.82
CA GLU A 165 -6.76 8.21 -10.96
C GLU A 165 -6.19 9.55 -10.53
N ALA A 166 -5.27 10.06 -11.34
CA ALA A 166 -4.81 11.44 -11.23
C ALA A 166 -5.96 12.39 -11.61
N ILE A 167 -6.05 13.50 -10.92
CA ILE A 167 -7.01 14.55 -11.30
C ILE A 167 -6.44 15.42 -12.42
N THR A 168 -7.33 16.08 -13.15
CA THR A 168 -6.94 17.01 -14.21
C THR A 168 -6.29 18.27 -13.64
N ARG A 169 -5.48 18.96 -14.46
CA ARG A 169 -4.88 20.26 -14.08
C ARG A 169 -5.95 21.31 -13.73
N LYS A 170 -7.13 21.22 -14.34
CA LYS A 170 -8.26 22.12 -14.03
C LYS A 170 -8.80 21.84 -12.64
N GLU A 171 -9.02 20.57 -12.28
CA GLU A 171 -9.51 20.18 -10.96
C GLU A 171 -8.49 20.51 -9.86
N GLU A 172 -7.19 20.25 -10.09
CA GLU A 172 -6.11 20.63 -9.18
C GLU A 172 -6.13 22.14 -8.91
N ARG A 173 -6.18 22.97 -9.96
CA ARG A 173 -6.23 24.42 -9.83
C ARG A 173 -7.49 24.88 -9.08
N THR A 174 -8.65 24.35 -9.48
CA THR A 174 -9.93 24.71 -8.84
C THR A 174 -9.91 24.36 -7.35
N PHE A 175 -9.40 23.19 -6.97
CA PHE A 175 -9.26 22.78 -5.57
C PHE A 175 -8.32 23.72 -4.81
N LEU A 176 -7.14 24.00 -5.34
CA LEU A 176 -6.15 24.85 -4.68
C LEU A 176 -6.64 26.30 -4.55
N GLU A 177 -7.31 26.85 -5.56
CA GLU A 177 -7.94 28.18 -5.50
C GLU A 177 -9.03 28.23 -4.40
N PHE A 178 -9.86 27.20 -4.31
CA PHE A 178 -10.87 27.10 -3.26
C PHE A 178 -10.22 27.09 -1.87
N ILE A 179 -9.22 26.21 -1.65
CA ILE A 179 -8.52 26.13 -0.37
C ILE A 179 -7.88 27.47 0.02
N LYS A 180 -7.23 28.15 -0.94
CA LYS A 180 -6.56 29.43 -0.72
C LYS A 180 -7.52 30.52 -0.23
N ASN A 181 -8.74 30.51 -0.74
CA ASN A 181 -9.76 31.55 -0.46
C ASN A 181 -10.75 31.17 0.66
N ASP A 182 -10.76 29.92 1.14
CA ASP A 182 -11.66 29.48 2.20
C ASP A 182 -11.12 29.92 3.58
N THR A 183 -11.98 30.53 4.39
CA THR A 183 -11.63 31.06 5.71
C THR A 183 -11.12 30.00 6.70
N HIS A 184 -11.55 28.74 6.54
CA HIS A 184 -11.17 27.67 7.44
C HIS A 184 -9.96 26.89 6.92
N TYR A 185 -9.91 26.62 5.59
CA TYR A 185 -8.90 25.73 5.02
C TYR A 185 -7.65 26.46 4.51
N SER A 186 -7.66 27.78 4.36
CA SER A 186 -6.50 28.56 3.86
C SER A 186 -5.22 28.31 4.66
N LYS A 187 -5.31 28.05 5.95
CA LYS A 187 -4.15 27.69 6.81
C LYS A 187 -3.49 26.36 6.46
N TYR A 188 -4.15 25.50 5.68
CA TYR A 188 -3.61 24.22 5.21
C TYR A 188 -3.16 24.27 3.75
N TYR A 189 -3.34 25.42 3.09
CA TYR A 189 -3.04 25.60 1.67
C TYR A 189 -1.63 25.19 1.30
N ASP A 190 -0.63 25.73 2.00
CA ASP A 190 0.79 25.50 1.68
C ASP A 190 1.16 24.02 1.79
N GLY A 191 0.64 23.31 2.82
CA GLY A 191 0.87 21.87 2.98
C GLY A 191 0.21 21.04 1.88
N MET A 192 -1.03 21.38 1.49
CA MET A 192 -1.72 20.73 0.38
C MET A 192 -1.02 21.02 -0.95
N TYR A 193 -0.57 22.25 -1.16
CA TYR A 193 0.19 22.66 -2.33
C TYR A 193 1.49 21.87 -2.48
N ILE A 194 2.27 21.76 -1.40
CA ILE A 194 3.53 20.97 -1.36
C ILE A 194 3.27 19.52 -1.77
N LEU A 195 2.21 18.89 -1.26
CA LEU A 195 1.86 17.51 -1.61
C LEU A 195 1.56 17.33 -3.11
N PHE A 196 0.92 18.31 -3.76
CA PHE A 196 0.71 18.32 -5.21
C PHE A 196 1.99 18.57 -6.01
N LYS A 197 2.94 19.35 -5.48
CA LYS A 197 4.11 19.82 -6.23
C LYS A 197 5.39 19.00 -5.97
N THR A 198 5.36 18.10 -5.00
CA THR A 198 6.51 17.23 -4.67
C THR A 198 6.21 15.74 -4.82
N GLY A 199 4.93 15.35 -4.80
CA GLY A 199 4.53 13.95 -4.82
C GLY A 199 5.01 13.13 -3.61
N MET A 200 5.42 13.75 -2.51
CA MET A 200 5.79 13.06 -1.27
C MET A 200 4.65 12.20 -0.74
N ARG A 201 4.98 11.11 -0.03
CA ARG A 201 3.97 10.39 0.74
C ARG A 201 3.52 11.24 1.93
N ILE A 202 2.25 11.17 2.27
CA ILE A 202 1.72 11.96 3.39
C ILE A 202 2.48 11.69 4.70
N SER A 203 2.89 10.45 4.96
CA SER A 203 3.66 10.11 6.16
C SER A 203 5.10 10.65 6.13
N GLU A 204 5.71 10.82 4.95
CA GLU A 204 6.98 11.52 4.76
C GLU A 204 6.80 13.00 5.07
N PHE A 205 5.80 13.66 4.46
CA PHE A 205 5.50 15.07 4.68
C PHE A 205 5.21 15.40 6.15
N THR A 206 4.39 14.58 6.83
CA THR A 206 4.09 14.79 8.25
C THR A 206 5.27 14.50 9.17
N GLY A 207 6.24 13.71 8.71
CA GLY A 207 7.49 13.43 9.42
C GLY A 207 8.53 14.52 9.32
N LEU A 208 8.44 15.43 8.33
CA LEU A 208 9.44 16.48 8.13
C LEU A 208 9.61 17.36 9.36
N THR A 209 10.86 17.65 9.64
CA THR A 209 11.31 18.57 10.68
C THR A 209 12.02 19.77 10.08
N LEU A 210 12.31 20.79 10.88
CA LEU A 210 13.08 21.96 10.43
C LEU A 210 14.47 21.57 9.90
N SER A 211 15.09 20.51 10.45
CA SER A 211 16.41 20.03 10.03
C SER A 211 16.43 19.33 8.67
N ASP A 212 15.25 18.94 8.16
CA ASP A 212 15.12 18.30 6.84
C ASP A 212 15.01 19.30 5.69
N LEU A 213 14.86 20.59 6.01
CA LEU A 213 14.72 21.68 5.05
C LEU A 213 16.02 22.48 4.95
N ASP A 214 16.69 22.35 3.82
CA ASP A 214 17.84 23.19 3.49
C ASP A 214 17.38 24.33 2.56
N PHE A 215 17.16 25.49 3.15
CA PHE A 215 16.74 26.68 2.42
C PHE A 215 17.87 27.35 1.62
N GLU A 216 19.13 27.10 1.97
CA GLU A 216 20.29 27.63 1.24
C GLU A 216 20.47 26.86 -0.08
N ASN A 217 20.48 25.53 -0.01
CA ASN A 217 20.61 24.65 -1.18
C ASN A 217 19.26 24.30 -1.83
N ARG A 218 18.15 24.78 -1.27
CA ARG A 218 16.78 24.52 -1.74
C ARG A 218 16.46 23.04 -1.88
N THR A 219 16.71 22.28 -0.83
CA THR A 219 16.48 20.83 -0.83
C THR A 219 15.66 20.36 0.38
N ILE A 220 14.99 19.24 0.20
CA ILE A 220 14.21 18.53 1.21
C ILE A 220 14.84 17.16 1.39
N ASN A 221 15.31 16.85 2.59
CA ASN A 221 15.79 15.52 2.93
C ASN A 221 14.62 14.62 3.37
N ILE A 222 14.48 13.45 2.78
CA ILE A 222 13.45 12.46 3.12
C ILE A 222 14.13 11.16 3.49
N ASP A 223 14.25 10.87 4.76
CA ASP A 223 14.86 9.65 5.28
C ASP A 223 13.99 8.91 6.31
N HIS A 224 12.93 9.55 6.79
CA HIS A 224 12.01 9.02 7.79
C HIS A 224 10.55 9.41 7.49
N GLN A 225 9.64 8.90 8.30
CA GLN A 225 8.21 9.15 8.19
C GLN A 225 7.53 9.08 9.56
N LEU A 226 6.53 9.94 9.78
CA LEU A 226 5.71 9.90 10.98
C LEU A 226 4.53 8.95 10.77
N GLN A 227 4.40 7.96 11.66
CA GLN A 227 3.37 6.94 11.62
C GLN A 227 2.51 6.97 12.88
N LYS A 228 1.27 6.53 12.73
CA LYS A 228 0.36 6.31 13.86
C LYS A 228 -0.30 4.94 13.73
N THR A 229 -0.23 4.15 14.81
CA THR A 229 -0.92 2.86 14.91
C THR A 229 -1.68 2.83 16.24
N GLY A 230 -3.01 2.82 16.17
CA GLY A 230 -3.84 3.01 17.35
C GLY A 230 -3.59 4.37 18.00
N THR A 231 -3.15 4.39 19.25
CA THR A 231 -2.77 5.60 20.00
C THR A 231 -1.29 5.95 19.88
N LEU A 232 -0.44 5.00 19.43
CA LEU A 232 1.00 5.16 19.34
C LEU A 232 1.36 5.99 18.10
N VAL A 233 2.07 7.10 18.30
CA VAL A 233 2.71 7.90 17.25
C VAL A 233 4.21 7.66 17.34
N TYR A 234 4.85 7.35 16.23
CA TYR A 234 6.27 6.98 16.18
C TYR A 234 6.91 7.34 14.84
N ILE A 235 8.23 7.46 14.84
CA ILE A 235 9.01 7.60 13.62
C ILE A 235 9.39 6.21 13.09
N ASP A 236 9.17 5.99 11.81
CA ASP A 236 9.63 4.81 11.09
C ASP A 236 10.60 5.24 9.99
N THR A 237 11.53 4.37 9.64
CA THR A 237 12.34 4.57 8.43
C THR A 237 11.46 4.49 7.20
N THR A 238 11.89 5.08 6.09
CA THR A 238 11.20 4.92 4.81
C THR A 238 10.99 3.44 4.49
N LYS A 239 9.90 3.12 3.77
CA LYS A 239 9.50 1.73 3.51
C LYS A 239 10.56 0.92 2.76
N THR A 240 11.37 1.58 1.95
CA THR A 240 12.42 0.98 1.12
C THR A 240 13.65 1.89 1.12
N TYR A 241 14.82 1.35 0.76
CA TYR A 241 16.03 2.15 0.57
C TYR A 241 15.81 3.30 -0.44
N ALA A 242 15.11 3.02 -1.54
CA ALA A 242 14.74 4.04 -2.53
C ALA A 242 13.83 5.16 -1.98
N GLY A 243 13.24 4.96 -0.81
CA GLY A 243 12.47 6.00 -0.11
C GLY A 243 13.35 7.10 0.46
N ARG A 244 14.62 6.81 0.77
CA ARG A 244 15.59 7.83 1.21
C ARG A 244 16.08 8.61 0.01
N ARG A 245 15.80 9.89 -0.02
CA ARG A 245 16.12 10.76 -1.14
C ARG A 245 16.13 12.22 -0.75
N VAL A 246 16.79 13.03 -1.56
CA VAL A 246 16.76 14.48 -1.47
C VAL A 246 15.97 15.03 -2.66
N ILE A 247 14.97 15.85 -2.39
CA ILE A 247 14.12 16.47 -3.42
C ILE A 247 14.49 17.94 -3.53
N PRO A 248 14.74 18.48 -4.76
CA PRO A 248 14.94 19.93 -4.95
C PRO A 248 13.60 20.67 -4.76
N MET A 249 13.66 21.87 -4.21
CA MET A 249 12.51 22.77 -4.09
C MET A 249 12.42 23.67 -5.34
N THR A 250 11.26 23.70 -5.98
CA THR A 250 10.91 24.78 -6.91
C THR A 250 10.64 26.06 -6.13
N ASP A 251 10.63 27.24 -6.79
CA ASP A 251 10.39 28.52 -6.14
C ASP A 251 9.08 28.52 -5.34
N ASP A 252 8.00 28.01 -5.92
CA ASP A 252 6.69 27.91 -5.27
C ASP A 252 6.71 27.00 -4.03
N VAL A 253 7.42 25.86 -4.10
CA VAL A 253 7.55 24.91 -2.98
C VAL A 253 8.39 25.52 -1.87
N TYR A 254 9.45 26.27 -2.24
CA TYR A 254 10.30 27.00 -1.31
C TYR A 254 9.50 28.03 -0.52
N GLU A 255 8.68 28.87 -1.22
CA GLU A 255 7.80 29.84 -0.59
C GLU A 255 6.77 29.19 0.34
N ALA A 256 6.15 28.08 -0.10
CA ALA A 256 5.18 27.34 0.71
C ALA A 256 5.81 26.82 2.01
N PHE A 257 7.03 26.27 1.95
CA PHE A 257 7.73 25.86 3.18
C PHE A 257 8.10 27.05 4.06
N GLN A 258 8.53 28.16 3.50
CA GLN A 258 8.79 29.37 4.29
C GLN A 258 7.53 29.86 5.03
N ASN A 259 6.36 29.81 4.36
CA ASN A 259 5.09 30.20 4.97
C ASN A 259 4.75 29.27 6.14
N ILE A 260 4.89 27.94 5.96
CA ILE A 260 4.69 26.96 7.04
C ILE A 260 5.61 27.24 8.23
N VAL A 261 6.91 27.48 7.98
CA VAL A 261 7.88 27.75 9.04
C VAL A 261 7.58 29.06 9.77
N LYS A 262 7.16 30.10 9.05
CA LYS A 262 6.73 31.39 9.64
C LYS A 262 5.47 31.26 10.47
N ALA A 263 4.50 30.45 10.02
CA ALA A 263 3.22 30.22 10.68
C ALA A 263 3.33 29.21 11.84
N ARG A 264 4.45 28.53 11.98
CA ARG A 264 4.68 27.51 12.99
C ARG A 264 4.54 28.09 14.41
N PRO A 265 3.80 27.44 15.33
CA PRO A 265 3.65 27.93 16.70
C PRO A 265 4.99 27.92 17.43
N LYS A 266 5.25 28.98 18.20
CA LYS A 266 6.42 29.04 19.10
C LYS A 266 6.08 28.28 20.38
N LEU A 267 6.50 27.03 20.46
CA LEU A 267 6.25 26.16 21.60
C LEU A 267 7.29 26.37 22.69
N LYS A 268 6.85 26.38 23.96
CA LYS A 268 7.76 26.43 25.12
C LYS A 268 8.59 25.16 25.25
N VAL A 269 7.99 24.01 24.91
CA VAL A 269 8.63 22.70 24.85
C VAL A 269 8.29 22.07 23.53
N GLU A 270 9.30 21.73 22.74
CA GLU A 270 9.11 21.05 21.49
C GLU A 270 8.75 19.58 21.73
N PRO A 271 7.67 19.06 21.10
CA PRO A 271 7.39 17.64 21.17
C PRO A 271 8.49 16.84 20.49
N MET A 272 8.97 15.82 21.19
CA MET A 272 9.97 14.88 20.67
C MET A 272 9.34 13.50 20.49
N ILE A 273 9.53 12.90 19.32
CA ILE A 273 9.07 11.55 18.97
C ILE A 273 10.27 10.77 18.45
N ASP A 274 10.67 9.70 19.14
CA ASP A 274 11.80 8.83 18.79
C ASP A 274 13.09 9.61 18.44
N GLY A 275 13.37 10.70 19.18
CA GLY A 275 14.55 11.53 18.99
C GLY A 275 14.42 12.67 17.97
N TYR A 276 13.30 12.74 17.24
CA TYR A 276 13.01 13.81 16.30
C TYR A 276 12.17 14.91 16.94
N SER A 277 12.52 16.17 16.67
CA SER A 277 11.83 17.37 17.14
C SER A 277 11.81 18.43 16.04
N GLY A 278 11.07 19.52 16.25
CA GLY A 278 10.99 20.57 15.25
C GLY A 278 10.06 20.25 14.07
N PHE A 279 9.03 19.42 14.29
CA PHE A 279 8.01 19.10 13.27
C PHE A 279 7.38 20.36 12.68
N LEU A 280 6.96 20.32 11.43
CA LEU A 280 6.48 21.50 10.70
C LEU A 280 5.02 21.86 11.05
N CYS A 281 4.14 20.88 11.21
CA CYS A 281 2.71 21.08 11.36
C CYS A 281 2.18 20.52 12.67
N PHE A 282 1.32 21.29 13.36
CA PHE A 282 0.76 20.94 14.65
C PHE A 282 -0.77 20.97 14.63
N ASP A 283 -1.37 20.11 15.44
CA ASP A 283 -2.79 20.16 15.72
C ASP A 283 -3.13 21.22 16.82
N LYS A 284 -4.41 21.33 17.15
CA LYS A 284 -4.88 22.27 18.19
C LYS A 284 -4.30 22.03 19.59
N ASP A 285 -3.81 20.82 19.85
CA ASP A 285 -3.24 20.38 21.12
C ASP A 285 -1.69 20.48 21.11
N ASN A 286 -1.13 21.16 20.12
CA ASN A 286 0.32 21.32 19.88
C ASN A 286 1.05 19.97 19.71
N LYS A 287 0.36 18.96 19.20
CA LYS A 287 0.99 17.70 18.82
C LYS A 287 1.26 17.67 17.32
N PRO A 288 2.35 17.03 16.86
CA PRO A 288 2.62 16.88 15.44
C PRO A 288 1.43 16.24 14.69
N MET A 289 1.03 16.87 13.59
CA MET A 289 -0.07 16.36 12.77
C MET A 289 0.37 15.09 12.07
N VAL A 290 -0.45 14.03 12.19
CA VAL A 290 -0.26 12.76 11.49
C VAL A 290 -1.07 12.70 10.20
N ALA A 291 -0.76 11.74 9.33
CA ALA A 291 -1.40 11.54 8.02
C ALA A 291 -2.94 11.62 8.06
N MET A 292 -3.56 11.01 9.08
CA MET A 292 -5.03 11.00 9.23
C MET A 292 -5.65 12.40 9.37
N HIS A 293 -4.93 13.39 9.96
CA HIS A 293 -5.43 14.77 10.04
C HIS A 293 -5.55 15.38 8.63
N TRP A 294 -4.50 15.23 7.82
CA TRP A 294 -4.49 15.72 6.45
C TRP A 294 -5.53 15.02 5.57
N GLU A 295 -5.67 13.70 5.67
CA GLU A 295 -6.70 12.95 4.95
C GLU A 295 -8.10 13.49 5.23
N LYS A 296 -8.41 13.78 6.50
CA LYS A 296 -9.68 14.39 6.89
C LYS A 296 -9.85 15.81 6.35
N TYR A 297 -8.80 16.63 6.38
CA TYR A 297 -8.88 17.98 5.85
C TYR A 297 -9.09 17.99 4.34
N PHE A 298 -8.43 17.13 3.59
CA PHE A 298 -8.69 16.95 2.17
C PHE A 298 -10.15 16.55 1.92
N GLN A 299 -10.64 15.53 2.63
CA GLN A 299 -12.02 15.07 2.46
C GLN A 299 -13.03 16.17 2.79
N HIS A 300 -12.93 16.79 3.95
CA HIS A 300 -13.87 17.83 4.37
C HIS A 300 -13.82 19.06 3.44
N ALA A 301 -12.65 19.39 2.91
CA ALA A 301 -12.53 20.49 1.96
C ALA A 301 -13.22 20.18 0.63
N VAL A 302 -13.08 18.97 0.11
CA VAL A 302 -13.81 18.50 -1.08
C VAL A 302 -15.31 18.46 -0.82
N ASP A 303 -15.75 17.91 0.30
CA ASP A 303 -17.16 17.85 0.68
C ASP A 303 -17.77 19.26 0.78
N ARG A 304 -17.03 20.21 1.38
CA ARG A 304 -17.46 21.60 1.48
C ARG A 304 -17.54 22.28 0.10
N TYR A 305 -16.51 22.09 -0.77
CA TYR A 305 -16.57 22.58 -2.13
C TYR A 305 -17.80 22.04 -2.86
N ASN A 306 -18.01 20.74 -2.78
CA ASN A 306 -19.10 20.04 -3.45
C ASN A 306 -20.49 20.43 -2.91
N SER A 307 -20.57 20.90 -1.66
CA SER A 307 -21.82 21.44 -1.09
C SER A 307 -22.17 22.84 -1.60
N ILE A 308 -21.19 23.60 -2.12
CA ILE A 308 -21.35 25.00 -2.54
C ILE A 308 -21.50 25.09 -4.07
N TYR A 309 -20.73 24.32 -4.81
CA TYR A 309 -20.61 24.45 -6.27
C TYR A 309 -21.32 23.32 -7.01
N ARG A 310 -21.95 23.68 -8.14
CA ARG A 310 -22.65 22.70 -9.00
C ARG A 310 -21.69 21.72 -9.68
N VAL A 311 -20.50 22.21 -10.11
CA VAL A 311 -19.46 21.36 -10.69
C VAL A 311 -18.71 20.70 -9.55
N GLN A 312 -18.85 19.38 -9.45
CA GLN A 312 -18.30 18.61 -8.37
C GLN A 312 -16.83 18.28 -8.60
N LEU A 313 -16.02 18.33 -7.54
CA LEU A 313 -14.67 17.79 -7.54
C LEU A 313 -14.69 16.30 -7.21
N PRO A 314 -13.82 15.50 -7.84
CA PRO A 314 -13.65 14.11 -7.47
C PRO A 314 -13.05 13.98 -6.06
N LYS A 315 -12.99 12.76 -5.56
CA LYS A 315 -12.33 12.50 -4.27
C LYS A 315 -10.83 12.81 -4.36
N ILE A 316 -10.40 13.86 -3.67
CA ILE A 316 -8.98 14.27 -3.58
C ILE A 316 -8.43 13.84 -2.23
N THR A 317 -7.28 13.15 -2.25
CA THR A 317 -6.56 12.67 -1.07
C THR A 317 -5.06 12.93 -1.26
N PRO A 318 -4.24 12.89 -0.21
CA PRO A 318 -2.78 12.99 -0.37
C PRO A 318 -2.19 11.99 -1.38
N HIS A 319 -2.78 10.79 -1.48
CA HIS A 319 -2.38 9.81 -2.48
C HIS A 319 -2.75 10.23 -3.91
N VAL A 320 -3.91 10.86 -4.09
CA VAL A 320 -4.33 11.43 -5.39
C VAL A 320 -3.37 12.56 -5.78
N CYS A 321 -2.96 13.44 -4.85
CA CYS A 321 -1.94 14.47 -5.11
C CYS A 321 -0.65 13.86 -5.64
N ARG A 322 -0.17 12.79 -5.01
CA ARG A 322 1.01 12.06 -5.44
C ARG A 322 0.85 11.42 -6.83
N HIS A 323 -0.29 10.80 -7.12
CA HIS A 323 -0.61 10.27 -8.47
C HIS A 323 -0.66 11.38 -9.50
N THR A 324 -1.28 12.50 -9.17
CA THR A 324 -1.39 13.68 -10.06
C THR A 324 0.00 14.25 -10.36
N TYR A 325 0.87 14.39 -9.35
CA TYR A 325 2.25 14.81 -9.58
C TYR A 325 2.99 13.86 -10.52
N CYS A 326 2.90 12.55 -10.25
CA CYS A 326 3.56 11.53 -11.08
C CYS A 326 3.08 11.61 -12.55
N SER A 327 1.76 11.69 -12.78
CA SER A 327 1.16 11.82 -14.10
C SER A 327 1.54 13.11 -14.82
N ASN A 328 1.53 14.25 -14.10
CA ASN A 328 1.90 15.54 -14.66
C ASN A 328 3.39 15.57 -15.06
N MET A 329 4.27 14.99 -14.25
CA MET A 329 5.70 14.92 -14.57
C MET A 329 5.98 13.96 -15.74
N ALA A 330 5.30 12.82 -15.81
CA ALA A 330 5.37 11.91 -16.95
C ALA A 330 4.92 12.59 -18.25
N LYS A 331 3.75 13.24 -18.24
CA LYS A 331 3.23 14.01 -19.40
C LYS A 331 4.10 15.20 -19.77
N SER A 332 4.88 15.73 -18.84
CA SER A 332 5.85 16.79 -19.12
C SER A 332 7.17 16.28 -19.72
N GLY A 333 7.30 14.97 -20.01
CA GLY A 333 8.48 14.37 -20.62
C GLY A 333 9.63 14.13 -19.64
N MET A 334 9.36 14.08 -18.32
CA MET A 334 10.41 13.78 -17.34
C MET A 334 10.94 12.37 -17.56
N ASN A 335 12.26 12.21 -17.49
CA ASN A 335 12.87 10.89 -17.59
C ASN A 335 12.32 9.93 -16.52
N PRO A 336 11.88 8.70 -16.89
CA PRO A 336 11.28 7.75 -15.96
C PRO A 336 12.15 7.41 -14.75
N LYS A 337 13.49 7.34 -14.90
CA LYS A 337 14.42 7.10 -13.80
C LYS A 337 14.50 8.28 -12.83
N THR A 338 14.48 9.51 -13.35
CA THR A 338 14.41 10.72 -12.53
C THR A 338 13.10 10.75 -11.76
N LEU A 339 11.98 10.46 -12.41
CA LEU A 339 10.67 10.40 -11.76
C LEU A 339 10.62 9.27 -10.72
N GLN A 340 11.17 8.10 -11.01
CA GLN A 340 11.31 7.00 -10.03
C GLN A 340 12.03 7.46 -8.77
N TYR A 341 13.14 8.20 -8.92
CA TYR A 341 13.92 8.74 -7.81
C TYR A 341 13.10 9.75 -7.01
N LEU A 342 12.51 10.77 -7.65
CA LEU A 342 11.71 11.79 -6.98
C LEU A 342 10.52 11.20 -6.22
N MET A 343 9.88 10.19 -6.80
CA MET A 343 8.78 9.47 -6.17
C MET A 343 9.23 8.51 -5.06
N GLY A 344 10.49 8.07 -5.05
CA GLY A 344 10.98 7.04 -4.11
C GLY A 344 10.29 5.69 -4.33
N HIS A 345 10.13 5.28 -5.60
CA HIS A 345 9.60 3.98 -5.97
C HIS A 345 10.75 2.96 -6.02
N SER A 346 10.62 1.86 -5.28
CA SER A 346 11.61 0.78 -5.29
C SER A 346 11.60 0.00 -6.60
N ASP A 347 10.45 -0.09 -7.26
CA ASP A 347 10.25 -0.77 -8.53
C ASP A 347 9.87 0.25 -9.60
N ILE A 348 10.62 0.24 -10.72
CA ILE A 348 10.39 1.10 -11.88
C ILE A 348 9.02 0.83 -12.52
N SER A 349 8.49 -0.38 -12.44
CA SER A 349 7.20 -0.74 -13.01
C SER A 349 6.06 0.14 -12.47
N VAL A 350 6.13 0.53 -11.18
CA VAL A 350 5.16 1.45 -10.56
C VAL A 350 5.17 2.82 -11.25
N THR A 351 6.35 3.30 -11.65
CA THR A 351 6.50 4.57 -12.39
C THR A 351 6.07 4.38 -13.84
N MET A 352 6.50 3.28 -14.48
CA MET A 352 6.20 3.00 -15.89
C MET A 352 4.70 2.83 -16.15
N ASN A 353 3.93 2.33 -15.20
CA ASN A 353 2.47 2.22 -15.32
C ASN A 353 1.79 3.59 -15.61
N VAL A 354 2.41 4.70 -15.22
CA VAL A 354 1.88 6.04 -15.53
C VAL A 354 2.17 6.41 -16.99
N TYR A 355 3.28 5.93 -17.55
CA TYR A 355 3.66 6.18 -18.96
C TYR A 355 2.87 5.29 -19.95
N THR A 356 2.26 4.20 -19.51
CA THR A 356 1.45 3.32 -20.40
C THR A 356 0.17 3.98 -20.90
N HIS A 357 -0.25 5.09 -20.29
CA HIS A 357 -1.44 5.87 -20.68
C HIS A 357 -1.08 7.05 -21.61
N ILE A 358 0.19 7.17 -22.03
CA ILE A 358 0.62 8.17 -23.02
C ILE A 358 0.15 7.71 -24.39
N GLY A 359 -0.73 8.51 -25.01
CA GLY A 359 -1.35 8.22 -26.31
C GLY A 359 -0.64 8.91 -27.49
N PHE A 360 -1.26 8.83 -28.67
CA PHE A 360 -0.77 9.46 -29.90
C PHE A 360 -0.66 10.99 -29.76
N ASP A 361 -1.62 11.63 -29.14
CA ASP A 361 -1.64 13.10 -28.95
C ASP A 361 -0.46 13.57 -28.08
N ASP A 362 -0.15 12.82 -27.01
CA ASP A 362 1.00 13.11 -26.16
C ASP A 362 2.33 12.94 -26.94
N ALA A 363 2.41 11.94 -27.85
CA ALA A 363 3.60 11.71 -28.67
C ALA A 363 3.81 12.84 -29.71
N GLU A 364 2.72 13.38 -30.30
CA GLU A 364 2.78 14.52 -31.22
C GLU A 364 3.29 15.78 -30.51
N GLU A 365 2.77 16.07 -29.31
CA GLU A 365 3.23 17.22 -28.50
C GLU A 365 4.71 17.07 -28.12
N GLU A 366 5.16 15.87 -27.80
CA GLU A 366 6.55 15.63 -27.40
C GLU A 366 7.50 15.80 -28.58
N LEU A 367 7.16 15.25 -29.75
CA LEU A 367 7.94 15.46 -30.97
C LEU A 367 8.07 16.93 -31.33
N LYS A 368 6.97 17.69 -31.26
CA LYS A 368 6.98 19.13 -31.50
C LYS A 368 7.89 19.86 -30.51
N ARG A 369 7.83 19.52 -29.24
CA ARG A 369 8.69 20.09 -28.18
C ARG A 369 10.18 19.79 -28.44
N MET A 370 10.50 18.57 -28.88
CA MET A 370 11.87 18.18 -29.26
C MET A 370 12.36 18.97 -30.47
N GLU A 371 11.51 19.20 -31.46
CA GLU A 371 11.87 20.02 -32.62
C GLU A 371 12.13 21.49 -32.21
N ASP A 372 11.27 22.07 -31.37
CA ASP A 372 11.44 23.43 -30.88
C ASP A 372 12.72 23.58 -30.05
N PHE A 373 13.04 22.58 -29.22
CA PHE A 373 14.31 22.56 -28.48
C PHE A 373 15.53 22.48 -29.41
N ARG A 374 15.49 21.63 -30.44
CA ARG A 374 16.57 21.55 -31.47
C ARG A 374 16.75 22.87 -32.20
N LYS A 375 15.65 23.55 -32.58
CA LYS A 375 15.70 24.84 -33.24
C LYS A 375 16.35 25.90 -32.32
N ALA A 376 15.93 25.92 -31.05
CA ALA A 376 16.51 26.84 -30.07
C ALA A 376 18.02 26.58 -29.82
N GLN A 377 18.43 25.33 -29.74
CA GLN A 377 19.85 25.01 -29.64
C GLN A 377 20.65 25.45 -30.88
N ALA A 378 20.14 25.18 -32.08
CA ALA A 378 20.78 25.59 -33.32
C ALA A 378 20.93 27.14 -33.43
N GLU A 379 19.93 27.88 -32.95
CA GLU A 379 20.00 29.35 -32.86
C GLU A 379 21.09 29.86 -31.90
N ILE A 380 21.25 29.14 -30.74
CA ILE A 380 22.28 29.47 -29.75
C ILE A 380 23.67 29.18 -30.33
N GLU A 381 23.85 28.04 -30.99
CA GLU A 381 25.09 27.67 -31.66
C GLU A 381 25.46 28.67 -32.77
N GLN A 382 24.51 29.01 -33.64
CA GLN A 382 24.73 30.04 -34.68
C GLN A 382 25.04 31.43 -34.12
N LYS A 383 24.55 31.76 -32.91
CA LYS A 383 24.92 33.01 -32.24
C LYS A 383 26.31 32.96 -31.62
N LYS A 384 26.78 31.78 -31.21
CA LYS A 384 28.17 31.57 -30.72
C LYS A 384 29.18 31.55 -31.85
N ASP A 385 28.82 31.03 -33.01
CA ASP A 385 29.68 30.92 -34.19
C ASP A 385 29.74 32.19 -35.04
N LYS A 386 29.05 33.27 -34.70
CA LYS A 386 29.30 34.57 -35.34
C LYS A 386 30.69 35.03 -34.96
N PRO A 387 31.63 35.07 -35.97
CA PRO A 387 32.98 35.51 -35.68
C PRO A 387 32.91 36.97 -35.17
N MET A 388 33.58 37.21 -34.05
CA MET A 388 33.85 38.61 -33.63
C MET A 388 34.41 39.36 -34.84
N SER A 389 33.72 40.39 -35.26
CA SER A 389 34.05 41.17 -36.44
C SER A 389 35.54 41.46 -36.45
N GLN A 390 36.24 41.06 -37.49
CA GLN A 390 37.55 41.53 -37.85
C GLN A 390 37.50 43.05 -38.09
N LYS A 391 37.43 43.80 -37.04
CA LYS A 391 37.66 45.22 -36.98
C LYS A 391 38.72 45.52 -35.95
N MET A 392 39.91 45.02 -36.19
CA MET A 392 41.13 45.60 -35.63
C MET A 392 42.31 44.99 -36.35
N PHE A 393 42.77 45.73 -37.35
CA PHE A 393 44.18 45.99 -37.67
C PHE A 393 44.16 46.71 -38.99
N LYS A 394 44.12 48.07 -38.97
CA LYS A 394 44.73 48.89 -39.97
C LYS A 394 46.20 49.00 -39.56
N VAL A 395 47.05 48.29 -40.23
CA VAL A 395 48.51 48.55 -40.20
C VAL A 395 48.74 49.78 -41.08
N ILE A 396 49.37 50.81 -40.49
CA ILE A 396 49.90 52.01 -41.15
C ILE A 396 51.13 51.61 -41.96
#